data_367f6c539164a084631046e03d270ac2
#
_entry.id   367f6c539164a084631046e03d270ac2
#
_cell.length_a   1.000
_cell.length_b   1.000
_cell.length_c   1.000
_cell.angle_alpha   90.00
_cell.angle_beta   90.00
_cell.angle_gamma   90.00
#
_symmetry.space_group_name_H-M   'P 1'
#
loop_
_entity.id
_entity.type
_entity.pdbx_description
1 polymer ?
#
loop_
_entity_poly.entity_id
_entity_poly.type
_entity_poly.pdbx_seq_one_letter_code
_entity_poly.pdbx_strand_id
1 'polypeptide(L)'
;PVTTRYPAGKQPYDGLVTPDGRYFLAGLFGEDGISLLDLWKPEAGARKILAGYGRGEEKLPVFKMPHLRGWSLAAGQAWLPAIGRHEVLVADAGTWAETGRIPVKGQPVFVMARPDGRQIWVNFAFPDNEWVQVIDTVEKRVVHTFSPGKAVLHMEFTPRGENVWLSSRDSNRVSVVDTATFAVRKELPADAPSGIFFTSRAQRIGF
;
A
#
# COMPACT_ATOMS: atom_id res chain seq x y z
N PRO A 1 -15.08 -7.17 29.56
CA PRO A 1 -15.04 -6.62 28.19
C PRO A 1 -16.17 -7.19 27.35
N VAL A 2 -16.85 -6.35 26.58
CA VAL A 2 -17.85 -6.80 25.61
C VAL A 2 -17.15 -6.98 24.28
N THR A 3 -17.34 -8.15 23.63
CA THR A 3 -16.79 -8.44 22.31
C THR A 3 -17.93 -8.51 21.30
N THR A 4 -17.88 -7.67 20.29
CA THR A 4 -18.80 -7.71 19.16
C THR A 4 -18.08 -8.24 17.92
N ARG A 5 -18.72 -9.12 17.15
CA ARG A 5 -18.19 -9.70 15.93
C ARG A 5 -19.02 -9.27 14.74
N TYR A 6 -18.34 -8.82 13.69
CA TYR A 6 -18.96 -8.42 12.43
C TYR A 6 -18.49 -9.34 11.30
N PRO A 7 -19.40 -9.94 10.50
CA PRO A 7 -19.02 -10.68 9.31
C PRO A 7 -18.28 -9.77 8.32
N ALA A 8 -17.06 -10.11 7.94
CA ALA A 8 -16.21 -9.30 7.08
C ALA A 8 -16.01 -9.87 5.66
N GLY A 9 -16.56 -11.03 5.36
CA GLY A 9 -16.32 -11.76 4.10
C GLY A 9 -15.28 -12.87 4.22
N LYS A 10 -14.77 -13.38 3.09
CA LYS A 10 -13.88 -14.55 3.08
C LYS A 10 -12.43 -14.17 3.35
N GLN A 11 -11.85 -14.81 4.35
CA GLN A 11 -10.44 -14.66 4.73
C GLN A 11 -10.02 -13.19 4.85
N PRO A 12 -10.63 -12.43 5.76
CA PRO A 12 -10.18 -11.06 6.02
C PRO A 12 -8.72 -11.10 6.51
N TYR A 13 -7.90 -10.23 5.96
CA TYR A 13 -6.49 -10.16 6.27
C TYR A 13 -6.06 -8.70 6.32
N ASP A 14 -5.39 -8.36 7.40
CA ASP A 14 -4.93 -7.01 7.70
C ASP A 14 -6.06 -5.95 7.69
N GLY A 15 -5.83 -4.80 8.26
CA GLY A 15 -6.84 -3.76 8.38
C GLY A 15 -6.26 -2.36 8.56
N LEU A 16 -7.01 -1.39 8.05
CA LEU A 16 -6.72 0.03 8.15
C LEU A 16 -7.87 0.74 8.83
N VAL A 17 -7.56 1.61 9.79
CA VAL A 17 -8.50 2.63 10.29
C VAL A 17 -8.22 3.94 9.54
N THR A 18 -9.26 4.59 9.04
CA THR A 18 -9.10 5.91 8.41
C THR A 18 -8.59 6.95 9.41
N PRO A 19 -7.86 8.00 8.95
CA PRO A 19 -7.26 9.00 9.85
C PRO A 19 -8.26 9.73 10.76
N ASP A 20 -9.52 9.84 10.34
CA ASP A 20 -10.63 10.38 11.14
C ASP A 20 -11.19 9.37 12.17
N GLY A 21 -10.68 8.14 12.20
CA GLY A 21 -11.16 7.08 13.08
C GLY A 21 -12.53 6.52 12.75
N ARG A 22 -13.10 6.86 11.59
CA ARG A 22 -14.47 6.49 11.27
C ARG A 22 -14.60 5.12 10.65
N TYR A 23 -13.77 4.79 9.67
CA TYR A 23 -13.90 3.55 8.93
C TYR A 23 -12.78 2.58 9.26
N PHE A 24 -13.14 1.32 9.47
CA PHE A 24 -12.22 0.20 9.43
C PHE A 24 -12.39 -0.55 8.12
N LEU A 25 -11.29 -0.69 7.38
CA LEU A 25 -11.24 -1.43 6.14
C LEU A 25 -10.46 -2.72 6.34
N ALA A 26 -11.01 -3.85 5.88
CA ALA A 26 -10.31 -5.12 5.87
C ALA A 26 -10.17 -5.64 4.44
N GLY A 27 -8.93 -5.94 4.02
CA GLY A 27 -8.68 -6.64 2.77
C GLY A 27 -9.20 -8.06 2.83
N LEU A 28 -9.73 -8.56 1.72
CA LEU A 28 -10.25 -9.92 1.61
C LEU A 28 -9.32 -10.75 0.74
N PHE A 29 -8.71 -11.77 1.33
CA PHE A 29 -7.83 -12.68 0.60
C PHE A 29 -8.61 -13.76 -0.16
N GLY A 30 -9.75 -14.17 0.37
CA GLY A 30 -10.56 -15.27 -0.16
C GLY A 30 -11.59 -14.86 -1.22
N GLU A 31 -11.74 -13.57 -1.51
CA GLU A 31 -12.68 -13.03 -2.49
C GLU A 31 -12.29 -11.61 -2.91
N ASP A 32 -12.82 -11.15 -4.02
CA ASP A 32 -12.62 -9.77 -4.48
C ASP A 32 -13.43 -8.76 -3.64
N GLY A 33 -12.93 -7.53 -3.58
CA GLY A 33 -13.50 -6.44 -2.81
C GLY A 33 -12.84 -6.25 -1.45
N ILE A 34 -13.38 -5.31 -0.71
CA ILE A 34 -12.92 -4.87 0.60
C ILE A 34 -14.10 -4.80 1.54
N SER A 35 -13.90 -5.26 2.77
CA SER A 35 -14.88 -5.07 3.84
C SER A 35 -14.69 -3.72 4.50
N LEU A 36 -15.75 -2.94 4.63
CA LEU A 36 -15.77 -1.64 5.29
C LEU A 36 -16.78 -1.65 6.43
N LEU A 37 -16.32 -1.31 7.63
CA LEU A 37 -17.13 -1.11 8.82
C LEU A 37 -17.10 0.37 9.23
N ASP A 38 -18.27 1.01 9.36
CA ASP A 38 -18.39 2.35 9.94
C ASP A 38 -18.33 2.23 11.47
N LEU A 39 -17.21 2.64 12.06
CA LEU A 39 -16.99 2.56 13.52
C LEU A 39 -17.86 3.55 14.31
N TRP A 40 -18.44 4.55 13.64
CA TRP A 40 -19.37 5.49 14.26
C TRP A 40 -20.83 4.98 14.22
N LYS A 41 -21.09 3.97 13.36
CA LYS A 41 -22.39 3.30 13.23
C LYS A 41 -22.20 1.78 13.09
N PRO A 42 -21.57 1.13 14.06
CA PRO A 42 -21.19 -0.28 13.95
C PRO A 42 -22.39 -1.22 13.88
N GLU A 43 -23.57 -0.80 14.37
CA GLU A 43 -24.82 -1.54 14.29
C GLU A 43 -25.29 -1.79 12.85
N ALA A 44 -24.85 -0.97 11.89
CA ALA A 44 -25.13 -1.18 10.47
C ALA A 44 -24.37 -2.37 9.86
N GLY A 45 -23.38 -2.91 10.61
CA GLY A 45 -22.54 -4.02 10.15
C GLY A 45 -21.52 -3.62 9.07
N ALA A 46 -20.73 -4.60 8.68
CA ALA A 46 -19.76 -4.41 7.59
C ALA A 46 -20.44 -4.57 6.23
N ARG A 47 -19.98 -3.76 5.26
CA ARG A 47 -20.43 -3.85 3.86
C ARG A 47 -19.25 -4.02 2.92
N LYS A 48 -19.47 -4.65 1.76
CA LYS A 48 -18.46 -4.78 0.71
C LYS A 48 -18.42 -3.50 -0.15
N ILE A 49 -17.22 -3.00 -0.37
CA ILE A 49 -16.91 -1.93 -1.30
C ILE A 49 -15.93 -2.43 -2.36
N LEU A 50 -15.80 -1.74 -3.47
CA LEU A 50 -14.86 -2.06 -4.55
C LEU A 50 -14.93 -3.54 -4.97
N ALA A 51 -16.14 -4.04 -5.26
CA ALA A 51 -16.38 -5.46 -5.55
C ALA A 51 -15.58 -6.01 -6.74
N GLY A 52 -15.13 -5.16 -7.66
CA GLY A 52 -14.22 -5.51 -8.75
C GLY A 52 -12.73 -5.44 -8.40
N TYR A 53 -12.39 -5.09 -7.15
CA TYR A 53 -11.02 -5.06 -6.66
C TYR A 53 -10.57 -6.44 -6.23
N GLY A 54 -9.48 -6.90 -6.78
CA GLY A 54 -8.89 -8.17 -6.40
C GLY A 54 -8.03 -8.76 -7.50
N ARG A 55 -7.65 -10.01 -7.32
CA ARG A 55 -6.80 -10.76 -8.25
C ARG A 55 -7.52 -11.21 -9.52
N GLY A 56 -8.85 -11.15 -9.55
CA GLY A 56 -9.63 -11.74 -10.63
C GLY A 56 -9.45 -13.26 -10.72
N GLU A 57 -9.35 -13.77 -11.93
CA GLU A 57 -9.14 -15.20 -12.21
C GLU A 57 -7.65 -15.59 -12.34
N GLU A 58 -6.74 -14.62 -12.23
CA GLU A 58 -5.31 -14.88 -12.43
C GLU A 58 -4.72 -15.68 -11.25
N LYS A 59 -4.05 -16.79 -11.58
CA LYS A 59 -3.25 -17.54 -10.61
C LYS A 59 -1.94 -16.81 -10.39
N LEU A 60 -1.78 -16.23 -9.21
CA LEU A 60 -0.56 -15.52 -8.85
C LEU A 60 0.59 -16.49 -8.58
N PRO A 61 1.80 -16.25 -9.14
CA PRO A 61 2.96 -17.10 -8.92
C PRO A 61 3.46 -17.07 -7.47
N VAL A 62 3.08 -16.05 -6.71
CA VAL A 62 3.43 -15.87 -5.31
C VAL A 62 2.20 -15.46 -4.53
N PHE A 63 1.86 -16.23 -3.50
CA PHE A 63 0.85 -15.83 -2.52
C PHE A 63 1.42 -14.70 -1.64
N LYS A 64 1.32 -13.48 -2.12
CA LYS A 64 1.47 -12.32 -1.24
C LYS A 64 0.10 -11.82 -0.86
N MET A 65 -0.15 -11.81 0.42
CA MET A 65 -1.38 -11.28 0.99
C MET A 65 -1.45 -9.77 0.77
N PRO A 66 -2.62 -9.21 0.45
CA PRO A 66 -2.78 -7.77 0.42
C PRO A 66 -2.51 -7.20 1.82
N HIS A 67 -1.38 -6.54 1.98
CA HIS A 67 -1.05 -5.82 3.21
C HIS A 67 -1.72 -4.46 3.18
N LEU A 68 -2.64 -4.23 4.10
CA LEU A 68 -3.34 -2.95 4.20
C LEU A 68 -2.45 -1.78 4.61
N ARG A 69 -1.37 -2.03 5.32
CA ARG A 69 -0.32 -1.01 5.49
C ARG A 69 0.39 -0.65 4.17
N GLY A 70 0.18 -1.42 3.12
CA GLY A 70 0.57 -1.09 1.77
C GLY A 70 -0.41 -0.19 1.02
N TRP A 71 -1.49 0.27 1.66
CA TRP A 71 -2.42 1.23 1.09
C TRP A 71 -2.11 2.63 1.58
N SER A 72 -2.57 3.61 0.81
CA SER A 72 -2.41 5.00 1.21
C SER A 72 -3.67 5.80 1.00
N LEU A 73 -3.88 6.74 1.89
CA LEU A 73 -4.85 7.82 1.73
C LEU A 73 -4.08 9.11 1.44
N ALA A 74 -4.28 9.67 0.26
CA ALA A 74 -3.61 10.88 -0.18
C ALA A 74 -4.51 11.70 -1.11
N ALA A 75 -4.52 13.01 -0.94
CA ALA A 75 -5.31 13.94 -1.77
C ALA A 75 -6.80 13.57 -1.85
N GLY A 76 -7.41 13.11 -0.75
CA GLY A 76 -8.82 12.69 -0.72
C GLY A 76 -9.11 11.37 -1.42
N GLN A 77 -8.09 10.64 -1.83
CA GLN A 77 -8.20 9.36 -2.53
C GLN A 77 -7.51 8.24 -1.78
N ALA A 78 -8.04 7.04 -1.93
CA ALA A 78 -7.41 5.79 -1.52
C ALA A 78 -6.64 5.20 -2.71
N TRP A 79 -5.39 4.82 -2.47
CA TRP A 79 -4.48 4.21 -3.44
C TRP A 79 -4.19 2.78 -3.00
N LEU A 80 -4.56 1.81 -3.81
CA LEU A 80 -4.70 0.41 -3.41
C LEU A 80 -3.98 -0.52 -4.39
N PRO A 81 -3.20 -1.50 -3.92
CA PRO A 81 -2.56 -2.46 -4.79
C PRO A 81 -3.60 -3.45 -5.35
N ALA A 82 -3.91 -3.38 -6.64
CA ALA A 82 -4.74 -4.38 -7.31
C ALA A 82 -3.88 -5.60 -7.68
N ILE A 83 -3.62 -6.43 -6.69
CA ILE A 83 -2.81 -7.64 -6.82
C ILE A 83 -3.45 -8.58 -7.85
N GLY A 84 -2.65 -9.06 -8.81
CA GLY A 84 -3.12 -9.91 -9.90
C GLY A 84 -3.58 -9.16 -11.14
N ARG A 85 -3.73 -7.83 -11.07
CA ARG A 85 -4.08 -7.00 -12.24
C ARG A 85 -2.95 -6.07 -12.70
N HIS A 86 -1.83 -6.04 -11.97
CA HIS A 86 -0.68 -5.15 -12.21
C HIS A 86 -1.10 -3.68 -12.31
N GLU A 87 -1.95 -3.26 -11.39
CA GLU A 87 -2.52 -1.91 -11.35
C GLU A 87 -2.51 -1.37 -9.93
N VAL A 88 -2.45 -0.06 -9.82
CA VAL A 88 -2.84 0.67 -8.61
C VAL A 88 -4.26 1.18 -8.83
N LEU A 89 -5.19 0.72 -8.00
CA LEU A 89 -6.57 1.18 -8.00
C LEU A 89 -6.65 2.50 -7.24
N VAL A 90 -7.39 3.44 -7.78
CA VAL A 90 -7.67 4.72 -7.14
C VAL A 90 -9.16 4.81 -6.84
N ALA A 91 -9.50 5.12 -5.60
CA ALA A 91 -10.88 5.30 -5.16
C ALA A 91 -11.04 6.62 -4.40
N ASP A 92 -12.21 7.20 -4.47
CA ASP A 92 -12.58 8.36 -3.65
C ASP A 92 -12.71 7.92 -2.18
N ALA A 93 -12.01 8.58 -1.26
CA ALA A 93 -11.96 8.18 0.13
C ALA A 93 -13.23 8.49 0.94
N GLY A 94 -14.14 9.31 0.40
CA GLY A 94 -15.43 9.61 1.02
C GLY A 94 -16.52 8.65 0.60
N THR A 95 -16.63 8.37 -0.71
CA THR A 95 -17.68 7.52 -1.30
C THR A 95 -17.25 6.07 -1.48
N TRP A 96 -15.95 5.82 -1.51
CA TRP A 96 -15.34 4.51 -1.82
C TRP A 96 -15.65 4.00 -3.23
N ALA A 97 -15.99 4.93 -4.13
CA ALA A 97 -16.17 4.64 -5.54
C ALA A 97 -14.80 4.63 -6.26
N GLU A 98 -14.63 3.71 -7.20
CA GLU A 98 -13.46 3.68 -8.07
C GLU A 98 -13.42 4.95 -8.93
N THR A 99 -12.28 5.62 -8.97
CA THR A 99 -12.04 6.85 -9.77
C THR A 99 -10.96 6.67 -10.83
N GLY A 100 -10.24 5.56 -10.81
CA GLY A 100 -9.24 5.26 -11.82
C GLY A 100 -8.37 4.06 -11.51
N ARG A 101 -7.59 3.66 -12.50
CA ARG A 101 -6.59 2.60 -12.44
C ARG A 101 -5.32 3.05 -13.11
N ILE A 102 -4.18 2.76 -12.52
CA ILE A 102 -2.88 3.12 -13.05
C ILE A 102 -2.11 1.83 -13.29
N PRO A 103 -1.83 1.48 -14.56
CA PRO A 103 -1.00 0.32 -14.88
C PRO A 103 0.40 0.49 -14.28
N VAL A 104 0.92 -0.60 -13.69
CA VAL A 104 2.24 -0.66 -13.11
C VAL A 104 3.00 -1.89 -13.63
N LYS A 105 4.31 -1.93 -13.38
CA LYS A 105 5.22 -2.92 -13.97
C LYS A 105 4.89 -4.36 -13.61
N GLY A 106 4.50 -4.61 -12.39
CA GLY A 106 4.28 -5.95 -11.87
C GLY A 106 3.18 -5.98 -10.83
N GLN A 107 3.09 -7.08 -10.10
CA GLN A 107 2.13 -7.24 -9.01
C GLN A 107 2.49 -6.32 -7.84
N PRO A 108 1.72 -5.26 -7.58
CA PRO A 108 2.03 -4.32 -6.51
C PRO A 108 1.84 -4.97 -5.13
N VAL A 109 2.71 -4.62 -4.17
CA VAL A 109 2.64 -5.10 -2.79
C VAL A 109 2.35 -3.96 -1.83
N PHE A 110 3.21 -2.94 -1.81
CA PHE A 110 2.99 -1.72 -1.04
C PHE A 110 2.75 -0.55 -1.99
N VAL A 111 1.78 0.26 -1.63
CA VAL A 111 1.39 1.47 -2.35
C VAL A 111 1.39 2.59 -1.31
N MET A 112 2.55 3.25 -1.14
CA MET A 112 2.80 4.15 -0.03
C MET A 112 2.86 5.60 -0.48
N ALA A 113 2.06 6.46 0.17
CA ALA A 113 2.08 7.89 -0.09
C ALA A 113 3.27 8.58 0.59
N ARG A 114 3.95 9.45 -0.16
CA ARG A 114 4.81 10.46 0.45
C ARG A 114 3.96 11.35 1.38
N PRO A 115 4.49 11.82 2.53
CA PRO A 115 3.70 12.54 3.53
C PRO A 115 2.93 13.76 3.03
N ASP A 116 3.37 14.41 1.95
CA ASP A 116 2.66 15.53 1.32
C ASP A 116 1.55 15.09 0.34
N GLY A 117 1.40 13.78 0.11
CA GLY A 117 0.40 13.23 -0.80
C GLY A 117 0.65 13.43 -2.30
N ARG A 118 1.83 13.94 -2.71
CA ARG A 118 2.15 14.24 -4.12
C ARG A 118 2.69 13.06 -4.90
N GLN A 119 3.20 12.06 -4.21
CA GLN A 119 3.78 10.87 -4.81
C GLN A 119 3.27 9.61 -4.12
N ILE A 120 3.03 8.58 -4.91
CA ILE A 120 2.78 7.22 -4.44
C ILE A 120 3.93 6.33 -4.91
N TRP A 121 4.57 5.66 -3.97
CA TRP A 121 5.68 4.74 -4.25
C TRP A 121 5.18 3.31 -4.18
N VAL A 122 5.55 2.51 -5.18
CA VAL A 122 5.05 1.14 -5.37
C VAL A 122 6.21 0.18 -5.52
N ASN A 123 6.26 -0.87 -4.71
CA ASN A 123 7.13 -2.03 -4.94
C ASN A 123 6.31 -3.24 -5.37
N PHE A 124 6.99 -4.28 -5.81
CA PHE A 124 6.35 -5.41 -6.48
C PHE A 124 6.71 -6.75 -5.85
N ALA A 125 5.85 -7.74 -6.09
CA ALA A 125 6.14 -9.13 -5.83
C ALA A 125 7.08 -9.72 -6.89
N PHE A 126 7.65 -10.89 -6.60
CA PHE A 126 8.40 -11.66 -7.60
C PHE A 126 7.52 -11.92 -8.85
N PRO A 127 8.05 -11.83 -10.09
CA PRO A 127 9.47 -11.69 -10.45
C PRO A 127 10.00 -10.23 -10.47
N ASP A 128 9.12 -9.22 -10.36
CA ASP A 128 9.47 -7.80 -10.48
C ASP A 128 9.92 -7.17 -9.16
N ASN A 129 10.28 -7.95 -8.18
CA ASN A 129 10.54 -7.51 -6.79
C ASN A 129 11.85 -6.72 -6.59
N GLU A 130 12.59 -6.45 -7.64
CA GLU A 130 13.74 -5.54 -7.62
C GLU A 130 13.37 -4.10 -8.00
N TRP A 131 12.15 -3.87 -8.48
CA TRP A 131 11.73 -2.57 -9.01
C TRP A 131 10.91 -1.77 -8.01
N VAL A 132 11.02 -0.46 -8.14
CA VAL A 132 10.15 0.53 -7.50
C VAL A 132 9.66 1.50 -8.58
N GLN A 133 8.38 1.82 -8.52
CA GLN A 133 7.78 2.85 -9.36
C GLN A 133 7.21 3.98 -8.51
N VAL A 134 7.26 5.20 -9.05
CA VAL A 134 6.70 6.39 -8.45
C VAL A 134 5.58 6.91 -9.34
N ILE A 135 4.41 7.09 -8.76
CA ILE A 135 3.22 7.66 -9.39
C ILE A 135 3.07 9.10 -8.90
N ASP A 136 2.86 10.04 -9.82
CA ASP A 136 2.39 11.39 -9.49
C ASP A 136 0.88 11.37 -9.27
N THR A 137 0.42 11.90 -8.14
CA THR A 137 -0.99 11.83 -7.75
C THR A 137 -1.88 12.81 -8.53
N VAL A 138 -1.30 13.85 -9.11
CA VAL A 138 -2.02 14.83 -9.94
C VAL A 138 -2.12 14.33 -11.37
N GLU A 139 -0.97 13.90 -11.94
CA GLU A 139 -0.91 13.39 -13.31
C GLU A 139 -1.51 11.97 -13.45
N LYS A 140 -1.67 11.26 -12.33
CA LYS A 140 -2.18 9.87 -12.25
C LYS A 140 -1.48 8.92 -13.19
N ARG A 141 -0.15 9.03 -13.24
CA ARG A 141 0.71 8.15 -14.05
C ARG A 141 2.04 7.87 -13.35
N VAL A 142 2.69 6.80 -13.78
CA VAL A 142 4.06 6.50 -13.38
C VAL A 142 5.00 7.55 -13.97
N VAL A 143 5.79 8.22 -13.10
CA VAL A 143 6.75 9.27 -13.50
C VAL A 143 8.20 8.80 -13.33
N HIS A 144 8.46 7.76 -12.56
CA HIS A 144 9.81 7.23 -12.36
C HIS A 144 9.79 5.73 -12.09
N THR A 145 10.81 5.02 -12.56
CA THR A 145 11.02 3.59 -12.36
C THR A 145 12.51 3.34 -12.14
N PHE A 146 12.87 2.62 -11.08
CA PHE A 146 14.25 2.30 -10.77
C PHE A 146 14.37 1.02 -9.94
N SER A 147 15.58 0.45 -9.85
CA SER A 147 15.90 -0.71 -9.04
C SER A 147 16.91 -0.32 -7.94
N PRO A 148 16.48 -0.24 -6.66
CA PRO A 148 17.40 0.00 -5.55
C PRO A 148 18.18 -1.25 -5.15
N GLY A 149 17.79 -2.42 -5.61
CA GLY A 149 18.37 -3.72 -5.31
C GLY A 149 17.35 -4.85 -5.38
N LYS A 150 17.82 -6.07 -5.18
CA LYS A 150 16.98 -7.29 -5.28
C LYS A 150 16.11 -7.47 -4.04
N ALA A 151 14.88 -7.93 -4.27
CA ALA A 151 13.89 -8.20 -3.24
C ALA A 151 13.61 -6.98 -2.34
N VAL A 152 13.05 -5.93 -2.94
CA VAL A 152 12.56 -4.76 -2.19
C VAL A 152 11.33 -5.17 -1.39
N LEU A 153 11.49 -5.29 -0.06
CA LEU A 153 10.43 -5.79 0.80
C LEU A 153 9.62 -4.68 1.48
N HIS A 154 10.24 -3.56 1.80
CA HIS A 154 9.57 -2.48 2.52
C HIS A 154 10.13 -1.12 2.14
N MET A 155 9.28 -0.10 2.32
CA MET A 155 9.60 1.32 2.13
C MET A 155 9.11 2.10 3.34
N GLU A 156 9.87 3.13 3.75
CA GLU A 156 9.41 4.04 4.80
C GLU A 156 9.93 5.45 4.54
N PHE A 157 9.05 6.44 4.61
CA PHE A 157 9.40 7.85 4.41
C PHE A 157 9.89 8.50 5.69
N THR A 158 10.85 9.43 5.56
CA THR A 158 11.13 10.40 6.63
C THR A 158 9.88 11.22 6.95
N PRO A 159 9.75 11.80 8.16
CA PRO A 159 8.51 12.45 8.59
C PRO A 159 7.97 13.55 7.66
N ARG A 160 8.83 14.23 6.92
CA ARG A 160 8.45 15.26 5.93
C ARG A 160 8.55 14.78 4.50
N GLY A 161 9.00 13.53 4.29
CA GLY A 161 9.05 12.89 2.98
C GLY A 161 10.25 13.31 2.10
N GLU A 162 11.30 13.93 2.64
CA GLU A 162 12.48 14.28 1.87
C GLU A 162 13.24 13.06 1.36
N ASN A 163 13.21 11.98 2.14
CA ASN A 163 13.83 10.72 1.77
C ASN A 163 12.88 9.56 2.01
N VAL A 164 13.11 8.49 1.26
CA VAL A 164 12.53 7.17 1.50
C VAL A 164 13.64 6.16 1.76
N TRP A 165 13.41 5.28 2.71
CA TRP A 165 14.29 4.18 3.04
C TRP A 165 13.73 2.90 2.45
N LEU A 166 14.52 2.16 1.69
CA LEU A 166 14.13 0.98 0.95
C LEU A 166 14.96 -0.22 1.40
N SER A 167 14.31 -1.27 1.90
CA SER A 167 14.98 -2.51 2.23
C SER A 167 15.10 -3.41 0.99
N SER A 168 16.32 -3.75 0.59
CA SER A 168 16.63 -4.69 -0.50
C SER A 168 17.23 -5.94 0.09
N ARG A 169 16.37 -6.91 0.42
CA ARG A 169 16.72 -8.11 1.21
C ARG A 169 17.85 -8.90 0.60
N ASP A 170 17.70 -9.27 -0.67
CA ASP A 170 18.67 -10.15 -1.34
C ASP A 170 19.92 -9.39 -1.83
N SER A 171 19.96 -8.08 -1.64
CA SER A 171 21.12 -7.22 -1.83
C SER A 171 21.79 -6.83 -0.50
N ASN A 172 21.31 -7.33 0.64
CA ASN A 172 21.85 -7.07 1.97
C ASN A 172 22.08 -5.58 2.26
N ARG A 173 21.11 -4.73 1.90
CA ARG A 173 21.24 -3.28 2.11
C ARG A 173 19.93 -2.57 2.31
N VAL A 174 20.01 -1.41 2.93
CA VAL A 174 18.97 -0.40 2.98
C VAL A 174 19.46 0.80 2.19
N SER A 175 18.70 1.22 1.18
CA SER A 175 18.99 2.40 0.37
C SER A 175 18.18 3.59 0.86
N VAL A 176 18.83 4.75 1.03
CA VAL A 176 18.20 6.03 1.32
C VAL A 176 18.14 6.83 0.04
N VAL A 177 16.94 7.12 -0.43
CA VAL A 177 16.69 7.76 -1.72
C VAL A 177 16.03 9.12 -1.50
N ASP A 178 16.52 10.15 -2.17
CA ASP A 178 15.92 11.47 -2.21
C ASP A 178 14.62 11.42 -3.04
N THR A 179 13.51 11.88 -2.50
CA THR A 179 12.20 11.77 -3.16
C THR A 179 11.94 12.83 -4.23
N ALA A 180 12.73 13.88 -4.29
CA ALA A 180 12.61 14.91 -5.33
C ALA A 180 13.44 14.59 -6.56
N THR A 181 14.66 14.06 -6.37
CA THR A 181 15.60 13.76 -7.43
C THR A 181 15.69 12.29 -7.80
N PHE A 182 15.13 11.41 -6.96
CA PHE A 182 15.25 9.95 -7.05
C PHE A 182 16.68 9.42 -6.94
N ALA A 183 17.62 10.27 -6.53
CA ALA A 183 19.01 9.90 -6.34
C ALA A 183 19.21 9.09 -5.05
N VAL A 184 20.02 8.03 -5.13
CA VAL A 184 20.47 7.31 -3.95
C VAL A 184 21.44 8.22 -3.16
N ARG A 185 21.05 8.62 -1.96
CA ARG A 185 21.85 9.43 -1.04
C ARG A 185 22.84 8.60 -0.26
N LYS A 186 22.42 7.41 0.14
CA LYS A 186 23.24 6.50 0.94
C LYS A 186 22.78 5.06 0.80
N GLU A 187 23.72 4.14 0.87
CA GLU A 187 23.47 2.73 1.05
C GLU A 187 24.05 2.29 2.41
N LEU A 188 23.27 1.54 3.16
CA LEU A 188 23.63 1.04 4.47
C LEU A 188 23.66 -0.50 4.41
N PRO A 189 24.75 -1.16 4.79
CA PRO A 189 24.78 -2.60 4.84
C PRO A 189 23.83 -3.10 5.94
N ALA A 190 23.02 -4.10 5.63
CA ALA A 190 22.11 -4.74 6.56
C ALA A 190 21.88 -6.17 6.08
N ASP A 191 22.03 -7.14 6.96
CA ASP A 191 21.84 -8.55 6.61
C ASP A 191 20.35 -8.86 6.44
N ALA A 192 19.96 -9.30 5.25
CA ALA A 192 18.60 -9.68 4.86
C ALA A 192 17.51 -8.72 5.39
N PRO A 193 17.62 -7.38 5.18
CA PRO A 193 16.69 -6.43 5.78
C PRO A 193 15.25 -6.64 5.28
N SER A 194 14.28 -6.44 6.18
CA SER A 194 12.87 -6.60 5.90
C SER A 194 12.11 -5.29 6.22
N GLY A 195 11.28 -5.30 7.28
CA GLY A 195 10.47 -4.13 7.66
C GLY A 195 11.30 -2.96 8.16
N ILE A 196 10.91 -1.75 7.77
CA ILE A 196 11.47 -0.49 8.27
C ILE A 196 10.31 0.30 8.88
N PHE A 197 10.46 0.74 10.14
CA PHE A 197 9.43 1.48 10.85
C PHE A 197 10.06 2.64 11.62
N PHE A 198 9.70 3.86 11.26
CA PHE A 198 10.12 5.03 12.02
C PHE A 198 9.16 5.30 13.18
N THR A 199 9.71 5.69 14.32
CA THR A 199 8.93 6.01 15.53
C THR A 199 7.90 7.10 15.29
N SER A 200 8.19 8.07 14.43
CA SER A 200 7.26 9.13 14.04
C SER A 200 5.98 8.60 13.38
N ARG A 201 6.05 7.46 12.70
CA ARG A 201 4.89 6.81 12.09
C ARG A 201 4.11 5.97 13.11
N ALA A 202 4.79 5.34 14.06
CA ALA A 202 4.15 4.50 15.06
C ALA A 202 3.12 5.23 15.94
N GLN A 203 3.19 6.56 15.98
CA GLN A 203 2.28 7.42 16.74
C GLN A 203 1.07 7.90 15.93
N ARG A 204 1.00 7.61 14.63
CA ARG A 204 -0.09 8.04 13.75
C ARG A 204 -1.11 6.93 13.58
N ILE A 205 -2.37 7.25 13.82
CA ILE A 205 -3.52 6.37 13.59
C ILE A 205 -3.96 6.52 12.13
N GLY A 206 -4.32 5.41 11.46
CA GLY A 206 -4.91 5.45 10.12
C GLY A 206 -3.93 5.59 8.95
N PHE A 207 -2.74 5.03 9.06
CA PHE A 207 -1.77 4.96 7.96
C PHE A 207 -1.42 3.56 7.53
#